data_822417541c91d3f700bd4b2ec82095cd
#
_entry.id   822417541c91d3f700bd4b2ec82095cd
#
_cell.length_a   1.000
_cell.length_b   1.000
_cell.length_c   1.000
_cell.angle_alpha   90.00
_cell.angle_beta   90.00
_cell.angle_gamma   90.00
#
_symmetry.space_group_name_H-M   'P 1'
#
loop_
_entity.id
_entity.type
_entity.pdbx_description
1 polymer ?
#
loop_
_entity_poly.entity_id
_entity_poly.type
_entity_poly.pdbx_seq_one_letter_code
_entity_poly.pdbx_strand_id
1 'polypeptide(L)' 'MAGGEAQLKYLDGDFDVIMPGAYVICAVTGKQIALEDLCYWSVARQEAYADADASMQAELDNAARR' A
#
# COMPACT_ATOMS: atom_id res chain seq x y z
N MET A 1 5.55 5.50 19.79
CA MET A 1 5.41 6.79 19.12
C MET A 1 4.39 6.66 18.01
N ALA A 2 3.49 7.61 17.96
CA ALA A 2 2.36 7.53 17.04
C ALA A 2 2.69 7.85 15.58
N GLY A 3 3.93 8.20 15.24
CA GLY A 3 4.28 8.64 13.90
C GLY A 3 5.01 7.62 13.03
N GLY A 4 5.11 6.39 13.46
CA GLY A 4 5.83 5.38 12.70
C GLY A 4 5.02 4.77 11.57
N GLU A 5 5.67 3.87 10.82
CA GLU A 5 5.02 3.13 9.76
C GLU A 5 4.06 2.10 10.34
N ALA A 6 2.84 2.08 9.81
CA ALA A 6 1.85 1.10 10.21
C ALA A 6 2.07 -0.22 9.47
N GLN A 7 1.65 -1.32 10.09
CA GLN A 7 1.57 -2.61 9.41
C GLN A 7 0.10 -2.97 9.23
N LEU A 8 -0.27 -3.26 8.00
CA LEU A 8 -1.65 -3.53 7.64
C LEU A 8 -1.77 -4.89 6.97
N LYS A 9 -2.92 -5.49 7.14
CA LYS A 9 -3.33 -6.63 6.32
C LYS A 9 -4.36 -6.12 5.33
N TYR A 10 -4.04 -6.17 4.04
CA TYR A 10 -4.91 -5.66 3.00
C TYR A 10 -5.96 -6.69 2.63
N LEU A 11 -7.20 -6.25 2.58
CA LEU A 11 -8.35 -7.08 2.27
C LEU A 11 -9.09 -6.48 1.08
N ASP A 12 -10.03 -7.23 0.54
CA ASP A 12 -10.83 -6.76 -0.57
C ASP A 12 -11.78 -5.65 -0.07
N GLY A 13 -11.49 -4.42 -0.49
CA GLY A 13 -12.30 -3.25 -0.13
C GLY A 13 -11.99 -2.62 1.22
N ASP A 14 -11.04 -3.17 1.98
CA ASP A 14 -10.70 -2.63 3.30
C ASP A 14 -9.33 -3.15 3.74
N PHE A 15 -8.89 -2.76 4.92
CA PHE A 15 -7.65 -3.27 5.51
C PHE A 15 -7.79 -3.34 7.03
N ASP A 16 -7.02 -4.26 7.64
CA ASP A 16 -6.92 -4.37 9.10
C ASP A 16 -5.58 -3.82 9.55
N VAL A 17 -5.58 -3.09 10.67
CA VAL A 17 -4.36 -2.56 11.26
C VAL A 17 -3.76 -3.62 12.18
N ILE A 18 -2.61 -4.16 11.81
CA ILE A 18 -1.88 -5.14 12.62
C ILE A 18 -1.01 -4.40 13.62
N MET A 19 -0.23 -3.42 13.16
CA MET A 19 0.57 -2.55 14.02
C MET A 19 0.17 -1.11 13.73
N PRO A 20 -0.26 -0.34 14.74
CA PRO A 20 -0.67 1.05 14.52
C PRO A 20 0.50 1.92 14.09
N GLY A 21 0.19 2.93 13.30
CA GLY A 21 1.16 3.91 12.81
C GLY A 21 0.42 5.00 12.06
N ALA A 22 1.18 5.97 11.56
CA ALA A 22 0.61 7.13 10.89
C ALA A 22 0.51 6.94 9.37
N TYR A 23 1.33 6.06 8.80
CA TYR A 23 1.45 5.94 7.34
C TYR A 23 1.94 4.55 6.95
N VAL A 24 1.82 4.25 5.65
CA VAL A 24 2.49 3.11 5.01
C VAL A 24 3.32 3.63 3.84
N ILE A 25 4.17 2.78 3.28
CA ILE A 25 5.06 3.16 2.18
C ILE A 25 4.54 2.55 0.88
N CYS A 26 4.49 3.36 -0.17
CA CYS A 26 4.13 2.89 -1.50
C CYS A 26 5.19 1.92 -2.02
N ALA A 27 4.75 0.76 -2.49
CA ALA A 27 5.65 -0.28 -2.98
C ALA A 27 6.35 0.11 -4.29
N VAL A 28 5.80 1.05 -5.03
CA VAL A 28 6.34 1.47 -6.32
C VAL A 28 7.21 2.71 -6.19
N THR A 29 6.71 3.75 -5.52
CA THR A 29 7.36 5.06 -5.49
C THR A 29 8.18 5.31 -4.23
N GLY A 30 7.93 4.55 -3.16
CA GLY A 30 8.58 4.77 -1.87
C GLY A 30 8.02 5.93 -1.09
N LYS A 31 6.94 6.54 -1.55
CA LYS A 31 6.32 7.68 -0.85
C LYS A 31 5.55 7.21 0.37
N GLN A 32 5.50 8.07 1.38
CA GLN A 32 4.66 7.84 2.54
C GLN A 32 3.20 8.13 2.18
N ILE A 33 2.31 7.24 2.61
CA ILE A 33 0.87 7.36 2.37
C ILE A 33 0.20 7.39 3.73
N ALA A 34 -0.43 8.52 4.07
CA ALA A 34 -1.22 8.59 5.30
C ALA A 34 -2.34 7.56 5.22
N LEU A 35 -2.66 6.90 6.32
CA LEU A 35 -3.70 5.87 6.32
C LEU A 35 -5.05 6.41 5.83
N GLU A 36 -5.34 7.66 6.15
CA GLU A 36 -6.59 8.30 5.72
C GLU A 36 -6.65 8.55 4.22
N ASP A 37 -5.49 8.57 3.55
CA ASP A 37 -5.39 8.78 2.10
C ASP A 37 -5.20 7.47 1.33
N LEU A 38 -5.06 6.36 2.02
CA LEU A 38 -4.78 5.07 1.40
C LEU A 38 -6.02 4.56 0.67
N CYS A 39 -5.93 4.46 -0.65
CA CYS A 39 -7.02 4.01 -1.52
C CYS A 39 -6.65 2.83 -2.39
N TYR A 40 -5.37 2.62 -2.67
CA TYR A 40 -4.93 1.61 -3.62
C TYR A 40 -3.97 0.63 -2.96
N TRP A 41 -4.25 -0.66 -3.10
CA TRP A 41 -3.37 -1.71 -2.58
C TRP A 41 -3.62 -3.00 -3.34
N SER A 42 -2.71 -3.98 -3.16
CA SER A 42 -2.86 -5.32 -3.71
C SER A 42 -3.07 -6.32 -2.57
N VAL A 43 -4.17 -7.03 -2.61
CA VAL A 43 -4.43 -8.11 -1.63
C VAL A 43 -3.48 -9.27 -1.89
N ALA A 44 -3.26 -9.62 -3.14
CA ALA A 44 -2.40 -10.75 -3.51
C ALA A 44 -0.93 -10.52 -3.09
N ARG A 45 -0.45 -9.30 -3.26
CA ARG A 45 0.94 -8.95 -2.93
C ARG A 45 1.09 -8.30 -1.57
N GLN A 46 -0.02 -7.93 -0.92
CA GLN A 46 -0.03 -7.28 0.39
C GLN A 46 0.85 -6.03 0.40
N GLU A 47 0.59 -5.13 -0.52
CA GLU A 47 1.34 -3.88 -0.63
C GLU A 47 0.45 -2.73 -1.03
N ALA A 48 0.86 -1.51 -0.62
CA ALA A 48 0.09 -0.30 -0.83
C ALA A 48 0.68 0.51 -1.98
N TYR A 49 -0.17 1.32 -2.61
CA TYR A 49 0.21 2.20 -3.71
C TYR A 49 -0.27 3.62 -3.42
N ALA A 50 0.58 4.60 -3.73
CA ALA A 50 0.30 6.00 -3.43
C ALA A 50 -0.88 6.55 -4.23
N ASP A 51 -1.06 6.08 -5.47
CA ASP A 51 -2.10 6.57 -6.36
C ASP A 51 -2.40 5.53 -7.43
N ALA A 52 -3.32 5.87 -8.35
CA ALA A 52 -3.71 4.96 -9.42
C ALA A 52 -2.55 4.66 -10.36
N ASP A 53 -1.67 5.64 -10.61
CA ASP A 53 -0.51 5.44 -11.48
C ASP A 53 0.45 4.42 -10.88
N ALA A 54 0.71 4.52 -9.58
CA ALA A 54 1.56 3.55 -8.90
C ALA A 54 0.95 2.15 -8.92
N SER A 55 -0.37 2.06 -8.72
CA SER A 55 -1.09 0.79 -8.78
C SER A 55 -0.96 0.16 -10.17
N MET A 56 -1.15 0.96 -11.21
CA MET A 56 -1.03 0.48 -12.59
C MET A 56 0.41 0.07 -12.90
N GLN A 57 1.39 0.83 -12.44
CA GLN A 57 2.81 0.51 -12.65
C GLN A 57 3.16 -0.84 -12.03
N ALA A 58 2.64 -1.10 -10.83
CA ALA A 58 2.85 -2.38 -10.17
C ALA A 58 2.26 -3.55 -10.97
N GLU A 59 1.08 -3.36 -11.55
CA GLU A 59 0.47 -4.38 -12.40
C GLU A 59 1.31 -4.65 -13.65
N LEU A 60 1.81 -3.59 -14.29
CA LEU A 60 2.64 -3.72 -15.48
C LEU A 60 3.96 -4.42 -15.15
N ASP A 61 4.61 -4.03 -14.07
CA ASP A 61 5.85 -4.66 -13.63
C ASP A 61 5.64 -6.14 -13.33
N ASN A 62 4.57 -6.47 -12.64
CA ASN A 62 4.26 -7.86 -12.31
C ASN A 62 3.99 -8.68 -13.56
N ALA A 63 3.27 -8.13 -14.52
CA ALA A 63 3.00 -8.80 -15.80
C ALA A 63 4.28 -9.02 -16.60
N ALA A 64 5.18 -8.05 -16.59
CA ALA A 64 6.44 -8.12 -17.35
C ALA A 64 7.42 -9.15 -16.81
N ARG A 65 7.25 -9.55 -15.55
CA ARG A 65 8.16 -10.51 -14.90
C ARG A 65 7.78 -11.97 -15.11
N ARG A 66 6.69 -12.23 -15.77
CA ARG A 66 6.22 -13.60 -16.01
C ARG A 66 6.99 -14.29 -17.12
#